data_7d9e569ff44a4e1c8bd7ea6784442908
#
_entry.id   7d9e569ff44a4e1c8bd7ea6784442908
#
_cell.length_a   1.000
_cell.length_b   1.000
_cell.length_c   1.000
_cell.angle_alpha   90.00
_cell.angle_beta   90.00
_cell.angle_gamma   90.00
#
_symmetry.space_group_name_H-M   'P 1'
#
loop_
_entity.id
_entity.type
_entity.pdbx_description
1 polymer ?
#
loop_
_entity_poly.entity_id
_entity_poly.type
_entity_poly.pdbx_seq_one_letter_code
_entity_poly.pdbx_strand_id
1 'polypeptide(L)'
;MSGPHDYHTPKSSYTKQDLLTSGRGELFGPGNAQLPTPPMLMMDRITEISMDGGAYGKGHVVGEFDINPDLWFFECHFPGDPVMPGCLGLDAMWQAVGYWLGWSGSEGKGRALGVGEVRFTGEITPQTKLVRYEIDIHRVRRGKLILGIADGRVYGDGEQIYTALDMRVGLVQKGIT
;
A
#
# COMPACT_ATOMS: atom_id res chain seq x y z
N MET A 1 -10.82 -20.24 -11.20
CA MET A 1 -9.59 -19.40 -11.07
C MET A 1 -8.98 -19.67 -9.71
N SER A 2 -7.68 -19.75 -9.68
CA SER A 2 -6.95 -19.97 -8.43
C SER A 2 -6.85 -18.66 -7.65
N GLY A 3 -7.20 -18.70 -6.38
CA GLY A 3 -7.07 -17.56 -5.48
C GLY A 3 -5.63 -17.38 -4.99
N PRO A 4 -5.34 -16.23 -4.35
CA PRO A 4 -3.99 -15.95 -3.84
C PRO A 4 -3.40 -17.04 -2.94
N HIS A 5 -4.24 -17.70 -2.15
CA HIS A 5 -3.79 -18.74 -1.21
C HIS A 5 -3.41 -20.07 -1.89
N ASP A 6 -3.74 -20.24 -3.17
CA ASP A 6 -3.25 -21.36 -3.97
C ASP A 6 -1.77 -21.18 -4.37
N TYR A 7 -1.29 -19.94 -4.35
CA TYR A 7 0.08 -19.58 -4.72
C TYR A 7 0.94 -19.19 -3.54
N HIS A 8 0.34 -18.76 -2.44
CA HIS A 8 1.06 -18.16 -1.33
C HIS A 8 0.44 -18.51 0.02
N THR A 9 1.28 -18.98 0.93
CA THR A 9 0.92 -19.15 2.34
C THR A 9 1.14 -17.80 3.05
N PRO A 10 0.09 -17.16 3.60
CA PRO A 10 0.23 -15.85 4.23
C PRO A 10 1.26 -15.83 5.35
N LYS A 11 2.10 -14.79 5.33
CA LYS A 11 3.06 -14.47 6.39
C LYS A 11 2.60 -13.20 7.13
N SER A 12 3.20 -12.92 8.27
CA SER A 12 2.92 -11.71 9.05
C SER A 12 3.87 -10.55 8.77
N SER A 13 4.90 -10.78 7.95
CA SER A 13 5.86 -9.76 7.51
C SER A 13 6.44 -10.14 6.16
N TYR A 14 6.92 -9.13 5.41
CA TYR A 14 7.41 -9.31 4.05
C TYR A 14 8.67 -8.46 3.82
N THR A 15 9.66 -9.05 3.19
CA THR A 15 10.92 -8.39 2.82
C THR A 15 10.78 -7.63 1.51
N LYS A 16 11.77 -6.81 1.18
CA LYS A 16 11.87 -6.14 -0.14
C LYS A 16 11.76 -7.14 -1.28
N GLN A 17 12.42 -8.28 -1.16
CA GLN A 17 12.40 -9.32 -2.19
C GLN A 17 10.99 -9.89 -2.40
N ASP A 18 10.24 -10.08 -1.31
CA ASP A 18 8.83 -10.49 -1.39
C ASP A 18 7.98 -9.46 -2.14
N LEU A 19 8.20 -8.17 -1.87
CA LEU A 19 7.46 -7.10 -2.53
C LEU A 19 7.80 -7.01 -4.03
N LEU A 20 9.06 -7.23 -4.39
CA LEU A 20 9.47 -7.32 -5.79
C LEU A 20 8.85 -8.53 -6.50
N THR A 21 8.73 -9.66 -5.81
CA THR A 21 8.04 -10.86 -6.31
C THR A 21 6.56 -10.55 -6.55
N SER A 22 5.90 -9.83 -5.63
CA SER A 22 4.54 -9.33 -5.83
C SER A 22 4.44 -8.45 -7.08
N GLY A 23 5.39 -7.55 -7.27
CA GLY A 23 5.43 -6.64 -8.43
C GLY A 23 5.52 -7.36 -9.77
N ARG A 24 6.12 -8.54 -9.80
CA ARG A 24 6.15 -9.40 -11.00
C ARG A 24 4.89 -10.23 -11.20
N GLY A 25 3.92 -10.12 -10.28
CA GLY A 25 2.67 -10.90 -10.34
C GLY A 25 2.83 -12.37 -9.91
N GLU A 26 3.95 -12.70 -9.29
CA GLU A 26 4.30 -14.10 -8.95
C GLU A 26 3.88 -14.49 -7.52
N LEU A 27 3.71 -13.51 -6.61
CA LEU A 27 3.44 -13.81 -5.20
C LEU A 27 2.02 -14.36 -4.99
N PHE A 28 1.01 -13.65 -5.47
CA PHE A 28 -0.39 -14.05 -5.32
C PHE A 28 -0.97 -14.73 -6.56
N GLY A 29 -0.15 -14.90 -7.58
CA GLY A 29 -0.51 -15.58 -8.82
C GLY A 29 -1.16 -14.68 -9.88
N PRO A 30 -1.28 -15.20 -11.11
CA PRO A 30 -1.77 -14.43 -12.25
C PRO A 30 -3.20 -13.93 -12.05
N GLY A 31 -3.42 -12.64 -12.34
CA GLY A 31 -4.75 -12.03 -12.25
C GLY A 31 -5.18 -11.62 -10.85
N ASN A 32 -4.34 -11.81 -9.87
CA ASN A 32 -4.55 -11.37 -8.49
C ASN A 32 -3.80 -10.07 -8.20
N ALA A 33 -3.96 -9.54 -6.99
CA ALA A 33 -3.33 -8.30 -6.57
C ALA A 33 -1.81 -8.35 -6.74
N GLN A 34 -1.23 -7.27 -7.23
CA GLN A 34 0.21 -7.11 -7.32
C GLN A 34 0.61 -5.67 -7.03
N LEU A 35 1.76 -5.50 -6.41
CA LEU A 35 2.35 -4.19 -6.22
C LEU A 35 2.91 -3.64 -7.54
N PRO A 36 3.08 -2.33 -7.67
CA PRO A 36 3.89 -1.80 -8.76
C PRO A 36 5.35 -2.18 -8.53
N THR A 37 6.13 -2.17 -9.60
CA THR A 37 7.59 -2.32 -9.54
C THR A 37 8.26 -0.96 -9.33
N PRO A 38 9.52 -0.92 -8.87
CA PRO A 38 10.28 0.32 -8.88
C PRO A 38 10.29 0.99 -10.26
N PRO A 39 10.20 2.33 -10.36
CA PRO A 39 10.27 3.29 -9.26
C PRO A 39 8.93 3.63 -8.58
N MET A 40 7.82 3.04 -8.98
CA MET A 40 6.50 3.32 -8.38
C MET A 40 6.24 2.56 -7.07
N LEU A 41 6.99 1.52 -6.77
CA LEU A 41 6.89 0.83 -5.48
C LEU A 41 7.38 1.77 -4.36
N MET A 42 6.48 2.10 -3.45
CA MET A 42 6.71 3.10 -2.39
C MET A 42 6.96 2.46 -1.02
N MET A 43 7.36 1.20 -0.98
CA MET A 43 7.68 0.47 0.24
C MET A 43 8.91 -0.40 0.04
N ASP A 44 9.68 -0.57 1.11
CA ASP A 44 10.81 -1.50 1.14
C ASP A 44 10.47 -2.80 1.89
N ARG A 45 9.49 -2.75 2.79
CA ARG A 45 9.05 -3.92 3.56
C ARG A 45 7.67 -3.70 4.14
N ILE A 46 7.03 -4.81 4.48
CA ILE A 46 5.85 -4.82 5.35
C ILE A 46 6.29 -5.48 6.64
N THR A 47 6.28 -4.73 7.73
CA THR A 47 6.72 -5.20 9.04
C THR A 47 5.63 -5.92 9.81
N GLU A 48 4.38 -5.62 9.50
CA GLU A 48 3.22 -6.20 10.15
C GLU A 48 2.04 -6.23 9.19
N ILE A 49 1.32 -7.35 9.16
CA ILE A 49 0.05 -7.50 8.46
C ILE A 49 -0.82 -8.51 9.17
N SER A 50 -2.08 -8.18 9.40
CA SER A 50 -2.99 -9.04 10.15
C SER A 50 -4.44 -8.94 9.66
N MET A 51 -5.23 -9.97 9.96
CA MET A 51 -6.65 -10.04 9.61
C MET A 51 -7.56 -9.34 10.63
N ASP A 52 -7.11 -9.20 11.86
CA ASP A 52 -7.92 -8.80 13.01
C ASP A 52 -7.32 -7.63 13.82
N GLY A 53 -6.17 -7.12 13.40
CA GLY A 53 -5.54 -5.96 14.04
C GLY A 53 -6.13 -4.64 13.54
N GLY A 54 -5.48 -3.54 13.99
CA GLY A 54 -5.84 -2.18 13.61
C GLY A 54 -6.95 -1.57 14.46
N ALA A 55 -7.26 -0.31 14.18
CA ALA A 55 -8.19 0.49 14.96
C ALA A 55 -9.62 -0.07 14.97
N TYR A 56 -10.00 -0.80 13.94
CA TYR A 56 -11.35 -1.37 13.79
C TYR A 56 -11.41 -2.87 14.07
N GLY A 57 -10.25 -3.50 14.37
CA GLY A 57 -10.18 -4.94 14.58
C GLY A 57 -10.51 -5.78 13.34
N LYS A 58 -10.31 -5.23 12.13
CA LYS A 58 -10.71 -5.84 10.85
C LYS A 58 -9.57 -6.02 9.86
N GLY A 59 -8.36 -5.72 10.28
CA GLY A 59 -7.16 -5.85 9.48
C GLY A 59 -6.24 -4.65 9.61
N HIS A 60 -4.94 -4.91 9.46
CA HIS A 60 -3.89 -3.92 9.67
C HIS A 60 -2.70 -4.20 8.78
N VAL A 61 -2.06 -3.15 8.30
CA VAL A 61 -0.80 -3.24 7.57
C VAL A 61 0.12 -2.13 8.03
N VAL A 62 1.37 -2.48 8.32
CA VAL A 62 2.45 -1.52 8.52
C VAL A 62 3.51 -1.74 7.47
N GLY A 63 3.72 -0.74 6.62
CA GLY A 63 4.78 -0.71 5.63
C GLY A 63 5.83 0.32 5.98
N GLU A 64 7.06 0.10 5.52
CA GLU A 64 8.17 1.03 5.71
C GLU A 64 8.87 1.31 4.38
N PHE A 65 9.35 2.54 4.25
CA PHE A 65 10.08 3.01 3.09
C PHE A 65 11.33 3.75 3.56
N ASP A 66 12.50 3.25 3.20
CA ASP A 66 13.78 3.89 3.50
C ASP A 66 14.01 5.06 2.55
N ILE A 67 14.22 6.23 3.11
CA ILE A 67 14.46 7.44 2.32
C ILE A 67 15.98 7.66 2.21
N ASN A 68 16.42 7.93 1.00
CA ASN A 68 17.77 8.42 0.74
C ASN A 68 17.73 9.59 -0.24
N PRO A 69 18.74 10.48 -0.23
CA PRO A 69 18.73 11.68 -1.06
C PRO A 69 18.70 11.43 -2.57
N ASP A 70 19.05 10.21 -3.01
CA ASP A 70 19.13 9.85 -4.43
C ASP A 70 17.82 9.32 -5.01
N LEU A 71 16.75 9.27 -4.21
CA LEU A 71 15.44 8.86 -4.73
C LEU A 71 14.99 9.82 -5.82
N TRP A 72 14.49 9.24 -6.91
CA TRP A 72 14.22 9.94 -8.18
C TRP A 72 13.34 11.19 -8.07
N PHE A 73 12.38 11.21 -7.15
CA PHE A 73 11.44 12.33 -7.04
C PHE A 73 12.07 13.59 -6.42
N PHE A 74 13.17 13.48 -5.67
CA PHE A 74 13.82 14.63 -5.06
C PHE A 74 14.50 15.56 -6.08
N GLU A 75 14.99 15.02 -7.18
CA GLU A 75 15.60 15.82 -8.24
C GLU A 75 14.59 16.68 -8.99
N CYS A 76 13.41 16.14 -9.23
CA CYS A 76 12.39 16.78 -10.07
C CYS A 76 11.28 17.47 -9.30
N HIS A 77 11.16 17.23 -8.02
CA HIS A 77 10.06 17.75 -7.19
C HIS A 77 10.59 18.33 -5.85
N PHE A 78 11.07 19.54 -5.83
CA PHE A 78 11.24 20.47 -6.96
C PHE A 78 12.73 20.78 -7.13
N PRO A 79 13.24 21.17 -8.31
CA PRO A 79 14.63 21.58 -8.46
C PRO A 79 14.99 22.69 -7.45
N GLY A 80 15.97 22.40 -6.57
CA GLY A 80 16.37 23.32 -5.50
C GLY A 80 15.49 23.31 -4.25
N ASP A 81 14.38 22.57 -4.25
CA ASP A 81 13.45 22.42 -3.12
C ASP A 81 12.92 20.99 -3.07
N PRO A 82 13.74 20.00 -2.70
CA PRO A 82 13.37 18.61 -2.78
C PRO A 82 12.38 18.20 -1.68
N VAL A 83 11.26 17.70 -2.11
CA VAL A 83 10.22 17.13 -1.24
C VAL A 83 9.56 15.94 -1.94
N MET A 84 9.32 14.86 -1.22
CA MET A 84 8.58 13.73 -1.77
C MET A 84 7.14 14.17 -2.11
N PRO A 85 6.67 13.95 -3.35
CA PRO A 85 5.29 14.26 -3.68
C PRO A 85 4.30 13.56 -2.74
N GLY A 86 3.38 14.33 -2.15
CA GLY A 86 2.38 13.78 -1.23
C GLY A 86 1.48 12.73 -1.90
N CYS A 87 1.25 12.86 -3.20
CA CYS A 87 0.50 11.87 -3.98
C CYS A 87 1.17 10.49 -3.99
N LEU A 88 2.50 10.41 -3.88
CA LEU A 88 3.21 9.13 -3.79
C LEU A 88 3.01 8.47 -2.42
N GLY A 89 2.94 9.26 -1.35
CA GLY A 89 2.58 8.75 -0.02
C GLY A 89 1.15 8.22 0.03
N LEU A 90 0.22 8.90 -0.64
CA LEU A 90 -1.14 8.40 -0.80
C LEU A 90 -1.16 7.10 -1.62
N ASP A 91 -0.42 7.06 -2.72
CA ASP A 91 -0.35 5.85 -3.54
C ASP A 91 0.23 4.66 -2.76
N ALA A 92 1.24 4.89 -1.92
CA ALA A 92 1.79 3.88 -1.03
C ALA A 92 0.70 3.27 -0.12
N MET A 93 -0.18 4.10 0.41
CA MET A 93 -1.29 3.63 1.24
C MET A 93 -2.30 2.81 0.44
N TRP A 94 -2.65 3.22 -0.78
CA TRP A 94 -3.47 2.41 -1.69
C TRP A 94 -2.79 1.09 -2.06
N GLN A 95 -1.47 1.10 -2.30
CA GLN A 95 -0.68 -0.11 -2.54
C GLN A 95 -0.82 -1.09 -1.37
N ALA A 96 -0.71 -0.60 -0.14
CA ALA A 96 -0.84 -1.42 1.05
C ALA A 96 -2.25 -2.03 1.21
N VAL A 97 -3.31 -1.27 0.92
CA VAL A 97 -4.68 -1.79 0.94
C VAL A 97 -4.88 -2.89 -0.10
N GLY A 98 -4.42 -2.67 -1.33
CA GLY A 98 -4.48 -3.67 -2.40
C GLY A 98 -3.71 -4.94 -2.04
N TYR A 99 -2.53 -4.79 -1.46
CA TYR A 99 -1.72 -5.91 -0.98
C TYR A 99 -2.46 -6.72 0.10
N TRP A 100 -3.05 -6.04 1.07
CA TRP A 100 -3.82 -6.68 2.13
C TRP A 100 -5.01 -7.48 1.57
N LEU A 101 -5.70 -6.95 0.58
CA LEU A 101 -6.82 -7.66 -0.06
C LEU A 101 -6.36 -8.98 -0.70
N GLY A 102 -5.26 -8.96 -1.46
CA GLY A 102 -4.67 -10.16 -2.02
C GLY A 102 -4.16 -11.12 -0.94
N TRP A 103 -3.45 -10.60 0.04
CA TRP A 103 -2.93 -11.36 1.17
C TRP A 103 -4.05 -12.06 1.96
N SER A 104 -5.19 -11.40 2.12
CA SER A 104 -6.36 -11.96 2.80
C SER A 104 -7.13 -13.00 1.98
N GLY A 105 -6.72 -13.26 0.74
CA GLY A 105 -7.28 -14.29 -0.12
C GLY A 105 -8.27 -13.80 -1.17
N SER A 106 -8.48 -12.51 -1.30
CA SER A 106 -9.39 -11.96 -2.30
C SER A 106 -8.77 -11.99 -3.70
N GLU A 107 -9.54 -12.46 -4.68
CA GLU A 107 -9.13 -12.59 -6.07
C GLU A 107 -9.35 -11.29 -6.85
N GLY A 108 -8.53 -11.07 -7.87
CA GLY A 108 -8.68 -9.99 -8.82
C GLY A 108 -7.55 -8.96 -8.78
N LYS A 109 -7.52 -8.11 -9.82
CA LYS A 109 -6.51 -7.05 -9.98
C LYS A 109 -6.92 -5.79 -9.23
N GLY A 110 -5.99 -5.22 -8.48
CA GLY A 110 -6.22 -4.01 -7.69
C GLY A 110 -6.31 -2.73 -8.51
N ARG A 111 -7.25 -1.87 -8.14
CA ARG A 111 -7.37 -0.51 -8.67
C ARG A 111 -7.75 0.44 -7.54
N ALA A 112 -7.02 1.55 -7.42
CA ALA A 112 -7.41 2.64 -6.56
C ALA A 112 -8.69 3.28 -7.11
N LEU A 113 -9.69 3.46 -6.24
CA LEU A 113 -11.00 3.99 -6.64
C LEU A 113 -11.29 5.37 -6.08
N GLY A 114 -10.63 5.73 -4.99
CA GLY A 114 -10.82 7.04 -4.39
C GLY A 114 -10.36 7.11 -2.95
N VAL A 115 -10.57 8.27 -2.37
CA VAL A 115 -10.30 8.60 -0.98
C VAL A 115 -11.27 9.70 -0.55
N GLY A 116 -11.77 9.63 0.67
CA GLY A 116 -12.69 10.65 1.19
C GLY A 116 -12.00 11.94 1.55
N GLU A 117 -10.88 11.86 2.26
CA GLU A 117 -10.10 13.02 2.67
C GLU A 117 -8.63 12.65 2.77
N VAL A 118 -7.77 13.54 2.31
CA VAL A 118 -6.33 13.46 2.52
C VAL A 118 -5.86 14.77 3.11
N ARG A 119 -5.02 14.71 4.15
CA ARG A 119 -4.36 15.87 4.72
C ARG A 119 -2.85 15.67 4.74
N PHE A 120 -2.13 16.65 4.23
CA PHE A 120 -0.68 16.73 4.28
C PHE A 120 -0.30 17.80 5.31
N THR A 121 0.20 17.37 6.47
CA THR A 121 0.53 18.25 7.58
C THR A 121 2.04 18.33 7.85
N GLY A 122 2.83 17.67 7.04
CA GLY A 122 4.28 17.66 7.09
C GLY A 122 4.87 17.20 5.77
N GLU A 123 6.19 17.16 5.70
CA GLU A 123 6.94 16.86 4.49
C GLU A 123 7.94 15.73 4.70
N ILE A 124 8.23 15.02 3.62
CA ILE A 124 9.33 14.05 3.53
C ILE A 124 10.41 14.68 2.67
N THR A 125 11.57 14.93 3.27
CA THR A 125 12.71 15.57 2.64
C THR A 125 13.87 14.59 2.48
N PRO A 126 14.95 14.94 1.74
CA PRO A 126 16.14 14.09 1.66
C PRO A 126 16.81 13.78 3.02
N GLN A 127 16.52 14.54 4.06
CA GLN A 127 17.02 14.32 5.42
C GLN A 127 16.16 13.36 6.23
N THR A 128 14.93 13.11 5.82
CA THR A 128 14.08 12.06 6.39
C THR A 128 14.75 10.71 6.18
N LYS A 129 14.70 9.82 7.17
CA LYS A 129 15.35 8.51 7.09
C LYS A 129 14.35 7.38 6.84
N LEU A 130 13.24 7.40 7.57
CA LEU A 130 12.25 6.34 7.52
C LEU A 130 10.85 6.92 7.39
N VAL A 131 10.13 6.44 6.40
CA VAL A 131 8.68 6.64 6.27
C VAL A 131 7.97 5.36 6.67
N ARG A 132 6.96 5.49 7.54
CA ARG A 132 6.11 4.38 7.95
C ARG A 132 4.67 4.67 7.57
N TYR A 133 4.05 3.67 6.96
CA TYR A 133 2.63 3.68 6.60
C TYR A 133 1.88 2.76 7.55
N GLU A 134 0.84 3.26 8.20
CA GLU A 134 -0.06 2.46 9.03
C GLU A 134 -1.45 2.49 8.44
N ILE A 135 -1.98 1.32 8.11
CA ILE A 135 -3.27 1.16 7.44
C ILE A 135 -4.19 0.34 8.32
N ASP A 136 -5.37 0.89 8.60
CA ASP A 136 -6.44 0.18 9.32
C ASP A 136 -7.56 -0.14 8.34
N ILE A 137 -7.83 -1.43 8.14
CA ILE A 137 -8.95 -1.87 7.32
C ILE A 137 -10.24 -1.60 8.09
N HIS A 138 -11.12 -0.82 7.49
CA HIS A 138 -12.39 -0.46 8.06
C HIS A 138 -13.50 -1.42 7.62
N ARG A 139 -13.51 -1.79 6.35
CA ARG A 139 -14.55 -2.63 5.77
C ARG A 139 -14.09 -3.30 4.49
N VAL A 140 -14.56 -4.53 4.28
CA VAL A 140 -14.46 -5.21 2.98
C VAL A 140 -15.87 -5.55 2.53
N ARG A 141 -16.25 -5.07 1.35
CA ARG A 141 -17.50 -5.45 0.69
C ARG A 141 -17.21 -6.49 -0.38
N ARG A 142 -17.92 -7.58 -0.34
CA ARG A 142 -17.78 -8.68 -1.30
C ARG A 142 -19.04 -8.74 -2.19
N GLY A 143 -18.83 -8.68 -3.50
CA GLY A 143 -19.89 -8.69 -4.51
C GLY A 143 -19.26 -8.88 -5.88
N LYS A 144 -19.85 -8.29 -6.92
CA LYS A 144 -19.25 -8.28 -8.27
C LYS A 144 -17.86 -7.62 -8.30
N LEU A 145 -17.67 -6.63 -7.45
CA LEU A 145 -16.41 -5.99 -7.16
C LEU A 145 -16.09 -6.20 -5.69
N ILE A 146 -14.89 -6.65 -5.38
CA ILE A 146 -14.40 -6.66 -4.00
C ILE A 146 -13.87 -5.27 -3.69
N LEU A 147 -14.42 -4.63 -2.67
CA LEU A 147 -14.07 -3.27 -2.29
C LEU A 147 -13.50 -3.26 -0.88
N GLY A 148 -12.22 -2.87 -0.76
CA GLY A 148 -11.59 -2.58 0.51
C GLY A 148 -11.69 -1.10 0.84
N ILE A 149 -12.10 -0.78 2.07
CA ILE A 149 -12.18 0.57 2.61
C ILE A 149 -11.27 0.63 3.82
N ALA A 150 -10.40 1.63 3.87
CA ALA A 150 -9.37 1.75 4.90
C ALA A 150 -9.06 3.20 5.22
N ASP A 151 -8.56 3.42 6.43
CA ASP A 151 -7.93 4.68 6.84
C ASP A 151 -6.43 4.46 6.95
N GLY A 152 -5.65 5.51 6.73
CA GLY A 152 -4.20 5.43 6.79
C GLY A 152 -3.55 6.67 7.38
N ARG A 153 -2.34 6.44 7.90
CA ARG A 153 -1.46 7.47 8.43
C ARG A 153 -0.05 7.26 7.89
N VAL A 154 0.64 8.35 7.64
CA VAL A 154 2.05 8.33 7.26
C VAL A 154 2.87 9.05 8.31
N TYR A 155 3.96 8.43 8.72
CA TYR A 155 4.92 8.96 9.68
C TYR A 155 6.27 9.16 9.00
N GLY A 156 6.86 10.33 9.17
CA GLY A 156 8.24 10.60 8.80
C GLY A 156 9.10 10.69 10.05
N ASP A 157 10.08 9.81 10.20
CA ASP A 157 10.93 9.72 11.39
C ASP A 157 10.14 9.74 12.72
N GLY A 158 9.00 9.03 12.73
CA GLY A 158 8.14 8.89 13.89
C GLY A 158 7.11 10.00 14.09
N GLU A 159 7.12 11.05 13.30
CA GLU A 159 6.15 12.15 13.35
C GLU A 159 5.04 11.90 12.31
N GLN A 160 3.78 11.99 12.75
CA GLN A 160 2.64 11.85 11.84
C GLN A 160 2.55 13.07 10.92
N ILE A 161 2.61 12.83 9.62
CA ILE A 161 2.64 13.88 8.60
C ILE A 161 1.49 13.82 7.60
N TYR A 162 0.91 12.63 7.34
CA TYR A 162 -0.23 12.49 6.45
C TYR A 162 -1.34 11.69 7.12
N THR A 163 -2.57 11.99 6.76
CA THR A 163 -3.74 11.17 7.05
C THR A 163 -4.56 10.98 5.79
N ALA A 164 -5.14 9.79 5.64
CA ALA A 164 -6.08 9.50 4.59
C ALA A 164 -7.28 8.76 5.18
N LEU A 165 -8.46 9.28 4.95
CA LEU A 165 -9.71 8.69 5.46
C LEU A 165 -10.55 8.17 4.29
N ASP A 166 -11.17 7.02 4.48
CA ASP A 166 -12.08 6.41 3.51
C ASP A 166 -11.37 6.17 2.16
N MET A 167 -10.18 5.58 2.21
CA MET A 167 -9.50 5.09 1.01
C MET A 167 -10.24 3.87 0.47
N ARG A 168 -10.36 3.80 -0.85
CA ARG A 168 -11.07 2.73 -1.54
C ARG A 168 -10.20 2.08 -2.58
N VAL A 169 -10.08 0.77 -2.48
CA VAL A 169 -9.39 -0.08 -3.46
C VAL A 169 -10.35 -1.20 -3.86
N GLY A 170 -10.53 -1.36 -5.16
CA GLY A 170 -11.33 -2.45 -5.71
C GLY A 170 -10.45 -3.53 -6.31
N LEU A 171 -10.88 -4.79 -6.21
CA LEU A 171 -10.31 -5.89 -6.97
C LEU A 171 -11.27 -6.26 -8.10
N VAL A 172 -10.78 -6.11 -9.34
CA VAL A 172 -11.53 -6.44 -10.55
C VAL A 172 -11.20 -7.87 -10.95
N GLN A 173 -12.22 -8.71 -10.98
CA GLN A 173 -12.07 -10.12 -11.42
C GLN A 173 -11.98 -10.21 -12.95
N LYS A 174 -11.27 -11.24 -13.45
CA LYS A 174 -11.24 -11.54 -14.88
C LYS A 174 -12.65 -11.83 -15.40
N GLY A 175 -13.04 -11.15 -16.48
CA GLY A 175 -14.30 -11.39 -17.17
C GLY A 175 -15.42 -10.38 -16.90
N ILE A 176 -15.15 -9.37 -16.07
CA ILE A 176 -16.03 -8.20 -15.91
C ILE A 176 -15.32 -7.02 -16.59
N THR A 177 -15.65 -6.81 -17.85
CA THR A 177 -15.32 -5.59 -18.60
C THR A 177 -16.49 -4.62 -18.51
#